data_59a0a86d553ae5a040d335e24f7ab5d6
#
_entry.id   59a0a86d553ae5a040d335e24f7ab5d6
#
_cell.length_a   1.000
_cell.length_b   1.000
_cell.length_c   1.000
_cell.angle_alpha   90.00
_cell.angle_beta   90.00
_cell.angle_gamma   90.00
#
_symmetry.space_group_name_H-M   'P 1'
#
loop_
_entity.id
_entity.type
_entity.pdbx_description
1 polymer ?
#
loop_
_entity_poly.entity_id
_entity_poly.type
_entity_poly.pdbx_seq_one_letter_code
_entity_poly.pdbx_strand_id
1 'polypeptide(L)'
;MSDLMTTRALTTRDRADLAASILFGAVRVGLGLLWLHEGYVKLRAHFGSADILLVVDGASANSRVPEYFRFVAEHLLRPTADLAGIMTPPTEVTLGLVLILGVFSTLSAVVSAGLLAVYWSSDQLIAQYPIMALLSVGVLVGQGYSNRWSIMTLVRRRSTHQEEG
;
A
#
# COMPACT_ATOMS: atom_id res chain seq x y z
N MET A 1 27.97 -41.89 -20.04
CA MET A 1 26.61 -41.59 -19.52
C MET A 1 26.62 -40.13 -19.18
N SER A 2 26.29 -39.32 -20.17
CA SER A 2 26.40 -37.84 -20.09
C SER A 2 24.97 -37.29 -20.00
N ASP A 3 24.55 -36.98 -18.78
CA ASP A 3 23.32 -36.24 -18.55
C ASP A 3 23.57 -34.79 -18.97
N LEU A 4 23.24 -34.51 -20.23
CA LEU A 4 23.24 -33.16 -20.77
C LEU A 4 22.14 -32.37 -20.03
N MET A 5 22.55 -31.57 -19.04
CA MET A 5 21.73 -30.48 -18.49
C MET A 5 21.31 -29.58 -19.66
N THR A 6 20.16 -29.88 -20.24
CA THR A 6 19.56 -29.04 -21.26
C THR A 6 19.10 -27.75 -20.59
N THR A 7 19.94 -26.74 -20.66
CA THR A 7 19.58 -25.37 -20.27
C THR A 7 18.47 -24.92 -21.21
N ARG A 8 17.23 -25.11 -20.79
CA ARG A 8 16.05 -24.71 -21.57
C ARG A 8 16.06 -23.18 -21.72
N ALA A 9 16.40 -22.71 -22.92
CA ALA A 9 16.35 -21.28 -23.21
C ALA A 9 14.93 -20.77 -22.96
N LEU A 10 14.79 -19.69 -22.16
CA LEU A 10 13.52 -19.06 -21.87
C LEU A 10 12.86 -18.59 -23.17
N THR A 11 11.59 -18.92 -23.36
CA THR A 11 10.82 -18.43 -24.50
C THR A 11 10.60 -16.91 -24.37
N THR A 12 10.25 -16.24 -25.45
CA THR A 12 9.92 -14.81 -25.44
C THR A 12 8.80 -14.50 -24.43
N ARG A 13 7.83 -15.40 -24.31
CA ARG A 13 6.71 -15.31 -23.36
C ARG A 13 7.20 -15.40 -21.90
N ASP A 14 8.10 -16.35 -21.60
CA ASP A 14 8.66 -16.50 -20.26
C ASP A 14 9.44 -15.25 -19.83
N ARG A 15 10.16 -14.62 -20.76
CA ARG A 15 10.88 -13.37 -20.52
C ARG A 15 9.94 -12.20 -20.26
N ALA A 16 8.83 -12.09 -21.00
CA ALA A 16 7.82 -11.06 -20.79
C ALA A 16 7.13 -11.22 -19.43
N ASP A 17 6.76 -12.45 -19.05
CA ASP A 17 6.15 -12.76 -17.76
C ASP A 17 7.09 -12.48 -16.59
N LEU A 18 8.38 -12.76 -16.73
CA LEU A 18 9.40 -12.44 -15.74
C LEU A 18 9.55 -10.91 -15.58
N ALA A 19 9.66 -10.20 -16.70
CA ALA A 19 9.77 -8.73 -16.70
C ALA A 19 8.54 -8.08 -16.04
N ALA A 20 7.34 -8.54 -16.39
CA ALA A 20 6.10 -8.08 -15.76
C ALA A 20 6.10 -8.35 -14.24
N SER A 21 6.53 -9.54 -13.81
CA SER A 21 6.59 -9.89 -12.39
C SER A 21 7.58 -9.01 -11.61
N ILE A 22 8.73 -8.69 -12.20
CA ILE A 22 9.71 -7.77 -11.60
C ILE A 22 9.13 -6.36 -11.53
N LEU A 23 8.54 -5.86 -12.61
CA LEU A 23 7.95 -4.53 -12.66
C LEU A 23 6.87 -4.34 -11.59
N PHE A 24 5.86 -5.22 -11.59
CA PHE A 24 4.75 -5.10 -10.64
C PHE A 24 5.17 -5.42 -9.20
N GLY A 25 6.18 -6.26 -9.00
CA GLY A 25 6.84 -6.45 -7.70
C GLY A 25 7.51 -5.17 -7.22
N ALA A 26 8.24 -4.48 -8.09
CA ALA A 26 8.88 -3.19 -7.78
C ALA A 26 7.85 -2.08 -7.49
N VAL A 27 6.75 -2.01 -8.27
CA VAL A 27 5.63 -1.09 -8.02
C VAL A 27 5.05 -1.30 -6.63
N ARG A 28 4.82 -2.54 -6.22
CA ARG A 28 4.30 -2.89 -4.90
C ARG A 28 5.26 -2.50 -3.77
N VAL A 29 6.54 -2.84 -3.92
CA VAL A 29 7.58 -2.48 -2.94
C VAL A 29 7.73 -0.95 -2.85
N GLY A 30 7.75 -0.26 -3.98
CA GLY A 30 7.80 1.21 -4.02
C GLY A 30 6.64 1.86 -3.28
N LEU A 31 5.41 1.39 -3.50
CA LEU A 31 4.24 1.84 -2.75
C LEU A 31 4.40 1.59 -1.24
N GLY A 32 4.89 0.41 -0.86
CA GLY A 32 5.13 0.05 0.53
C GLY A 32 6.17 0.94 1.21
N LEU A 33 7.25 1.30 0.49
CA LEU A 33 8.27 2.22 1.01
C LEU A 33 7.72 3.63 1.23
N LEU A 34 6.85 4.11 0.33
CA LEU A 34 6.19 5.41 0.49
C LEU A 34 5.27 5.43 1.72
N TRP A 35 4.50 4.37 1.97
CA TRP A 35 3.69 4.26 3.18
C TRP A 35 4.54 4.16 4.45
N LEU A 36 5.66 3.44 4.43
CA LEU A 36 6.61 3.44 5.56
C LEU A 36 7.16 4.83 5.83
N HIS A 37 7.49 5.58 4.77
CA HIS A 37 7.96 6.95 4.91
C HIS A 37 6.90 7.84 5.56
N GLU A 38 5.64 7.78 5.11
CA GLU A 38 4.52 8.53 5.70
C GLU A 38 4.36 8.23 7.20
N GLY A 39 4.25 6.95 7.55
CA GLY A 39 4.11 6.55 8.95
C GLY A 39 5.32 6.95 9.80
N TYR A 40 6.54 6.82 9.27
CA TYR A 40 7.76 7.23 9.96
C TYR A 40 7.80 8.74 10.24
N VAL A 41 7.46 9.57 9.24
CA VAL A 41 7.43 11.04 9.40
C VAL A 41 6.42 11.42 10.48
N LYS A 42 5.21 10.83 10.47
CA LYS A 42 4.19 11.09 11.47
C LYS A 42 4.60 10.66 12.89
N LEU A 43 5.24 9.48 13.00
CA LEU A 43 5.79 9.02 14.29
C LEU A 43 6.84 9.99 14.84
N ARG A 44 7.74 10.48 13.98
CA ARG A 44 8.77 11.44 14.35
C ARG A 44 8.21 12.82 14.73
N ALA A 45 7.11 13.21 14.08
CA ALA A 45 6.41 14.46 14.36
C ALA A 45 5.49 14.38 15.59
N HIS A 46 5.39 13.24 16.27
CA HIS A 46 4.46 13.00 17.37
C HIS A 46 3.00 13.28 16.97
N PHE A 47 2.66 12.84 15.74
CA PHE A 47 1.31 12.98 15.19
C PHE A 47 0.27 12.41 16.16
N GLY A 48 -0.78 13.20 16.44
CA GLY A 48 -1.78 12.85 17.43
C GLY A 48 -3.14 13.54 17.20
N SER A 49 -3.95 13.61 18.24
CA SER A 49 -5.30 14.19 18.19
C SER A 49 -5.32 15.65 17.72
N ALA A 50 -4.30 16.44 18.09
CA ALA A 50 -4.19 17.83 17.66
C ALA A 50 -4.11 17.94 16.13
N ASP A 51 -3.35 17.06 15.48
CA ASP A 51 -3.23 17.04 14.02
C ASP A 51 -4.55 16.64 13.35
N ILE A 52 -5.26 15.68 13.93
CA ILE A 52 -6.60 15.28 13.43
C ILE A 52 -7.57 16.46 13.57
N LEU A 53 -7.56 17.18 14.68
CA LEU A 53 -8.42 18.34 14.87
C LEU A 53 -8.08 19.47 13.89
N LEU A 54 -6.79 19.67 13.57
CA LEU A 54 -6.39 20.61 12.49
C LEU A 54 -6.97 20.22 11.13
N VAL A 55 -7.02 18.91 10.80
CA VAL A 55 -7.67 18.44 9.57
C VAL A 55 -9.16 18.74 9.60
N VAL A 56 -9.84 18.53 10.74
CA VAL A 56 -11.29 18.79 10.89
C VAL A 56 -11.58 20.29 10.74
N ASP A 57 -10.84 21.13 11.44
CA ASP A 57 -11.01 22.58 11.40
C ASP A 57 -10.68 23.15 10.01
N GLY A 58 -9.61 22.62 9.37
CA GLY A 58 -9.26 22.96 8.00
C GLY A 58 -10.35 22.56 7.00
N ALA A 59 -10.95 21.38 7.16
CA ALA A 59 -12.04 20.91 6.31
C ALA A 59 -13.28 21.82 6.43
N SER A 60 -13.59 22.27 7.62
CA SER A 60 -14.75 23.16 7.87
C SER A 60 -14.54 24.55 7.23
N ALA A 61 -13.31 25.05 7.23
CA ALA A 61 -12.96 26.38 6.71
C ALA A 61 -12.70 26.41 5.19
N ASN A 62 -12.50 25.25 4.54
CA ASN A 62 -12.08 25.17 3.15
C ASN A 62 -13.25 24.80 2.22
N SER A 63 -13.62 25.72 1.33
CA SER A 63 -14.72 25.51 0.34
C SER A 63 -14.43 24.41 -0.68
N ARG A 64 -13.16 24.02 -0.89
CA ARG A 64 -12.77 22.92 -1.80
C ARG A 64 -13.04 21.54 -1.22
N VAL A 65 -13.15 21.45 0.12
CA VAL A 65 -13.44 20.17 0.79
C VAL A 65 -14.91 19.79 0.53
N PRO A 66 -15.17 18.58 0.02
CA PRO A 66 -16.54 18.13 -0.26
C PRO A 66 -17.40 18.09 1.01
N GLU A 67 -18.69 18.37 0.85
CA GLU A 67 -19.62 18.41 1.98
C GLU A 67 -19.71 17.09 2.74
N TYR A 68 -19.67 15.96 2.02
CA TYR A 68 -19.66 14.65 2.67
C TYR A 68 -18.44 14.46 3.59
N PHE A 69 -17.26 14.99 3.18
CA PHE A 69 -16.08 14.87 4.01
C PHE A 69 -16.17 15.80 5.24
N ARG A 70 -16.68 17.02 5.08
CA ARG A 70 -16.94 17.92 6.22
C ARG A 70 -17.87 17.26 7.24
N PHE A 71 -18.91 16.59 6.78
CA PHE A 71 -19.80 15.83 7.65
C PHE A 71 -19.07 14.70 8.40
N VAL A 72 -18.25 13.91 7.71
CA VAL A 72 -17.43 12.84 8.31
C VAL A 72 -16.41 13.43 9.28
N ALA A 73 -15.79 14.54 8.93
CA ALA A 73 -14.80 15.22 9.79
C ALA A 73 -15.44 15.66 11.12
N GLU A 74 -16.59 16.32 11.09
CA GLU A 74 -17.27 16.80 12.28
C GLU A 74 -17.88 15.67 13.13
N HIS A 75 -18.52 14.69 12.52
CA HIS A 75 -19.31 13.70 13.24
C HIS A 75 -18.57 12.41 13.57
N LEU A 76 -17.47 12.13 12.85
CA LEU A 76 -16.66 10.92 13.07
C LEU A 76 -15.24 11.26 13.53
N LEU A 77 -14.49 12.09 12.79
CA LEU A 77 -13.09 12.34 13.13
C LEU A 77 -12.94 13.20 14.40
N ARG A 78 -13.74 14.25 14.55
CA ARG A 78 -13.68 15.10 15.75
C ARG A 78 -13.91 14.31 17.05
N PRO A 79 -14.99 13.54 17.23
CA PRO A 79 -15.21 12.78 18.46
C PRO A 79 -14.23 11.63 18.67
N THR A 80 -13.56 11.16 17.62
CA THR A 80 -12.57 10.07 17.68
C THR A 80 -11.15 10.54 17.44
N ALA A 81 -10.84 11.84 17.59
CA ALA A 81 -9.56 12.42 17.24
C ALA A 81 -8.37 11.75 17.97
N ASP A 82 -8.53 11.40 19.22
CA ASP A 82 -7.49 10.72 20.01
C ASP A 82 -7.18 9.33 19.41
N LEU A 83 -8.22 8.57 19.13
CA LEU A 83 -8.06 7.23 18.51
C LEU A 83 -7.46 7.34 17.10
N ALA A 84 -7.98 8.24 16.28
CA ALA A 84 -7.50 8.46 14.92
C ALA A 84 -6.02 8.92 14.92
N GLY A 85 -5.66 9.84 15.83
CA GLY A 85 -4.28 10.32 15.97
C GLY A 85 -3.31 9.20 16.35
N ILE A 86 -3.68 8.35 17.31
CA ILE A 86 -2.84 7.23 17.73
C ILE A 86 -2.76 6.13 16.65
N MET A 87 -3.84 5.88 15.92
CA MET A 87 -3.92 4.77 14.98
C MET A 87 -3.35 5.09 13.59
N THR A 88 -3.34 6.35 13.16
CA THR A 88 -2.90 6.72 11.81
C THR A 88 -1.45 6.30 11.52
N PRO A 89 -0.43 6.68 12.31
CA PRO A 89 0.95 6.30 11.99
C PRO A 89 1.19 4.78 11.98
N PRO A 90 0.74 3.98 12.98
CA PRO A 90 0.96 2.53 12.93
C PRO A 90 0.19 1.86 11.80
N THR A 91 -0.96 2.37 11.38
CA THR A 91 -1.70 1.86 10.21
C THR A 91 -0.87 2.06 8.93
N GLU A 92 -0.28 3.22 8.74
CA GLU A 92 0.57 3.53 7.58
C GLU A 92 1.83 2.66 7.55
N VAL A 93 2.51 2.51 8.71
CA VAL A 93 3.67 1.62 8.84
C VAL A 93 3.29 0.17 8.54
N THR A 94 2.20 -0.31 9.11
CA THR A 94 1.73 -1.69 8.88
C THR A 94 1.39 -1.91 7.42
N LEU A 95 0.69 -0.98 6.79
CA LEU A 95 0.34 -1.03 5.37
C LEU A 95 1.60 -1.09 4.50
N GLY A 96 2.60 -0.28 4.82
CA GLY A 96 3.91 -0.30 4.15
C GLY A 96 4.61 -1.65 4.27
N LEU A 97 4.70 -2.21 5.48
CA LEU A 97 5.31 -3.52 5.73
C LEU A 97 4.59 -4.65 4.99
N VAL A 98 3.26 -4.69 5.08
CA VAL A 98 2.43 -5.73 4.44
C VAL A 98 2.59 -5.69 2.91
N LEU A 99 2.66 -4.48 2.32
CA LEU A 99 2.93 -4.30 0.90
C LEU A 99 4.33 -4.78 0.52
N ILE A 100 5.38 -4.44 1.26
CA ILE A 100 6.75 -4.87 0.97
C ILE A 100 6.85 -6.41 1.04
N LEU A 101 6.31 -7.01 2.09
CA LEU A 101 6.31 -8.46 2.29
C LEU A 101 5.43 -9.20 1.26
N GLY A 102 4.50 -8.50 0.62
CA GLY A 102 3.57 -9.08 -0.34
C GLY A 102 2.48 -9.93 0.30
N VAL A 103 2.16 -9.68 1.55
CA VAL A 103 1.06 -10.34 2.26
C VAL A 103 -0.22 -9.56 1.95
N PHE A 104 -1.28 -10.26 1.49
CA PHE A 104 -2.56 -9.64 1.12
C PHE A 104 -2.44 -8.42 0.20
N SER A 105 -1.54 -8.46 -0.80
CA SER A 105 -1.18 -7.32 -1.65
C SER A 105 -2.39 -6.61 -2.27
N THR A 106 -3.40 -7.36 -2.73
CA THR A 106 -4.62 -6.79 -3.32
C THR A 106 -5.43 -6.01 -2.28
N LEU A 107 -5.65 -6.59 -1.09
CA LEU A 107 -6.36 -5.93 0.00
C LEU A 107 -5.61 -4.67 0.45
N SER A 108 -4.30 -4.79 0.61
CA SER A 108 -3.43 -3.65 1.00
C SER A 108 -3.48 -2.52 -0.03
N ALA A 109 -3.52 -2.84 -1.33
CA ALA A 109 -3.65 -1.84 -2.38
C ALA A 109 -5.03 -1.16 -2.39
N VAL A 110 -6.11 -1.90 -2.08
CA VAL A 110 -7.45 -1.32 -1.90
C VAL A 110 -7.49 -0.39 -0.68
N VAL A 111 -6.93 -0.81 0.46
CA VAL A 111 -6.82 0.02 1.67
C VAL A 111 -5.99 1.26 1.40
N SER A 112 -4.85 1.12 0.68
CA SER A 112 -4.02 2.24 0.25
C SER A 112 -4.81 3.25 -0.56
N ALA A 113 -5.53 2.79 -1.60
CA ALA A 113 -6.35 3.68 -2.43
C ALA A 113 -7.45 4.38 -1.61
N GLY A 114 -8.07 3.67 -0.66
CA GLY A 114 -9.08 4.23 0.24
C GLY A 114 -8.51 5.33 1.15
N LEU A 115 -7.36 5.09 1.80
CA LEU A 115 -6.70 6.10 2.64
C LEU A 115 -6.29 7.34 1.83
N LEU A 116 -5.75 7.14 0.63
CA LEU A 116 -5.40 8.25 -0.26
C LEU A 116 -6.63 9.04 -0.71
N ALA A 117 -7.77 8.38 -0.93
CA ALA A 117 -9.03 9.06 -1.22
C ALA A 117 -9.51 9.91 -0.03
N VAL A 118 -9.33 9.43 1.21
CA VAL A 118 -9.62 10.19 2.43
C VAL A 118 -8.71 11.42 2.52
N TYR A 119 -7.40 11.25 2.32
CA TYR A 119 -6.43 12.36 2.35
C TYR A 119 -6.71 13.39 1.24
N TRP A 120 -7.04 12.93 0.05
CA TRP A 120 -7.47 13.82 -1.04
C TRP A 120 -8.76 14.58 -0.69
N SER A 121 -9.73 13.91 -0.09
CA SER A 121 -11.01 14.53 0.31
C SER A 121 -10.83 15.58 1.40
N SER A 122 -9.79 15.47 2.22
CA SER A 122 -9.42 16.48 3.23
C SER A 122 -8.56 17.63 2.68
N ASP A 123 -8.38 17.71 1.36
CA ASP A 123 -7.53 18.67 0.67
C ASP A 123 -6.04 18.61 1.08
N GLN A 124 -5.57 17.45 1.51
CA GLN A 124 -4.16 17.21 1.77
C GLN A 124 -3.42 16.99 0.45
N LEU A 125 -2.98 18.08 -0.17
CA LEU A 125 -2.32 18.07 -1.50
C LEU A 125 -0.81 17.81 -1.38
N ILE A 126 -0.42 16.68 -0.81
CA ILE A 126 0.98 16.26 -0.75
C ILE A 126 1.37 15.67 -2.12
N ALA A 127 2.47 16.15 -2.70
CA ALA A 127 2.89 15.81 -4.07
C ALA A 127 3.07 14.30 -4.33
N GLN A 128 3.38 13.51 -3.32
CA GLN A 128 3.56 12.06 -3.46
C GLN A 128 2.23 11.27 -3.48
N TYR A 129 1.12 11.81 -2.97
CA TYR A 129 -0.15 11.08 -2.90
C TYR A 129 -0.72 10.68 -4.28
N PRO A 130 -0.69 11.52 -5.33
CA PRO A 130 -1.05 11.09 -6.68
C PRO A 130 -0.19 9.93 -7.20
N ILE A 131 1.12 9.94 -6.90
CA ILE A 131 2.03 8.85 -7.28
C ILE A 131 1.63 7.57 -6.56
N MET A 132 1.38 7.64 -5.25
CA MET A 132 0.94 6.49 -4.45
C MET A 132 -0.41 5.94 -4.95
N ALA A 133 -1.34 6.80 -5.37
CA ALA A 133 -2.61 6.38 -5.94
C ALA A 133 -2.40 5.60 -7.27
N LEU A 134 -1.55 6.10 -8.16
CA LEU A 134 -1.19 5.40 -9.39
C LEU A 134 -0.50 4.06 -9.11
N LEU A 135 0.41 4.01 -8.15
CA LEU A 135 1.06 2.77 -7.73
C LEU A 135 0.04 1.77 -7.14
N SER A 136 -0.95 2.24 -6.36
CA SER A 136 -2.02 1.38 -5.83
C SER A 136 -2.83 0.74 -6.96
N VAL A 137 -3.21 1.52 -7.97
CA VAL A 137 -3.85 1.00 -9.19
C VAL A 137 -2.94 0.01 -9.92
N GLY A 138 -1.64 0.33 -10.04
CA GLY A 138 -0.64 -0.56 -10.62
C GLY A 138 -0.58 -1.92 -9.92
N VAL A 139 -0.60 -1.96 -8.59
CA VAL A 139 -0.64 -3.22 -7.80
C VAL A 139 -1.92 -3.99 -8.08
N LEU A 140 -3.07 -3.32 -8.16
CA LEU A 140 -4.37 -3.96 -8.43
C LEU A 140 -4.42 -4.56 -9.84
N VAL A 141 -3.97 -3.84 -10.85
CA VAL A 141 -3.92 -4.32 -12.24
C VAL A 141 -2.92 -5.46 -12.40
N GLY A 142 -1.76 -5.33 -11.77
CA GLY A 142 -0.67 -6.31 -11.84
C GLY A 142 -0.74 -7.43 -10.79
N GLN A 143 -1.88 -7.65 -10.12
CA GLN A 143 -1.97 -8.58 -8.98
C GLN A 143 -1.48 -10.00 -9.28
N GLY A 144 -1.71 -10.53 -10.49
CA GLY A 144 -1.25 -11.85 -10.91
C GLY A 144 0.29 -11.95 -11.00
N TYR A 145 0.96 -10.86 -11.29
CA TYR A 145 2.42 -10.76 -11.40
C TYR A 145 3.07 -10.31 -10.09
N SER A 146 2.49 -9.33 -9.39
CA SER A 146 3.04 -8.75 -8.15
C SER A 146 3.12 -9.77 -7.01
N ASN A 147 2.24 -10.78 -7.00
CA ASN A 147 2.19 -11.82 -5.97
C ASN A 147 3.19 -12.97 -6.20
N ARG A 148 3.82 -13.09 -7.38
CA ARG A 148 4.82 -14.15 -7.65
C ARG A 148 6.03 -14.10 -6.71
N TRP A 149 6.40 -12.93 -6.24
CA TRP A 149 7.52 -12.66 -5.31
C TRP A 149 7.03 -12.32 -3.89
N SER A 150 5.87 -12.83 -3.50
CA SER A 150 5.36 -12.66 -2.14
C SER A 150 5.88 -13.76 -1.21
N ILE A 151 6.09 -13.41 0.07
CA ILE A 151 6.47 -14.40 1.09
C ILE A 151 5.43 -15.51 1.15
N MET A 152 4.16 -15.19 0.99
CA MET A 152 3.07 -16.17 1.00
C MET A 152 3.20 -17.22 -0.13
N THR A 153 3.64 -16.82 -1.31
CA THR A 153 3.90 -17.73 -2.44
C THR A 153 5.13 -18.59 -2.19
N LEU A 154 6.18 -18.03 -1.58
CA LEU A 154 7.41 -18.77 -1.23
C LEU A 154 7.15 -19.83 -0.15
N VAL A 155 6.37 -19.49 0.87
CA VAL A 155 5.98 -20.45 1.94
C VAL A 155 5.14 -21.58 1.37
N ARG A 156 4.14 -21.26 0.53
CA ARG A 156 3.27 -22.27 -0.08
C ARG A 156 4.02 -23.26 -0.97
N ARG A 157 5.04 -22.81 -1.70
CA ARG A 157 5.91 -23.71 -2.51
C ARG A 157 6.75 -24.64 -1.65
N ARG A 158 7.16 -24.24 -0.44
CA ARG A 158 7.91 -25.10 0.48
C ARG A 158 7.04 -26.18 1.10
N SER A 159 5.78 -25.88 1.41
CA SER A 159 4.84 -26.86 1.99
C SER A 159 4.51 -28.00 1.01
N THR A 160 4.34 -27.71 -0.27
CA THR A 160 4.07 -28.76 -1.27
C THR A 160 5.24 -29.71 -1.50
N HIS A 161 6.48 -29.24 -1.35
CA HIS A 161 7.66 -30.11 -1.44
C HIS A 161 7.89 -31.02 -0.22
N GLN A 162 7.27 -30.74 0.92
CA GLN A 162 7.35 -31.58 2.14
C GLN A 162 6.30 -32.68 2.17
N GLU A 163 5.23 -32.60 1.38
CA GLU A 163 4.19 -33.62 1.29
C GLU A 163 4.52 -34.70 0.23
N GLU A 164 5.50 -34.46 -0.64
CA GLU A 164 5.93 -35.38 -1.71
C GLU A 164 7.21 -36.18 -1.35
N GLY A 165 7.80 -36.00 -0.20
CA GLY A 165 9.03 -36.68 0.27
C GLY A 165 8.78 -37.51 1.52
#